data_c7314f58bcb62f67917caff371188d0e
#
_entry.id   c7314f58bcb62f67917caff371188d0e
#
_cell.length_a   1.000
_cell.length_b   1.000
_cell.length_c   1.000
_cell.angle_alpha   90.00
_cell.angle_beta   90.00
_cell.angle_gamma   90.00
#
_symmetry.space_group_name_H-M   'P 1'
#
loop_
_entity.id
_entity.type
_entity.pdbx_description
1 polymer ?
#
loop_
_entity_poly.entity_id
_entity_poly.type
_entity_poly.pdbx_seq_one_letter_code
_entity_poly.pdbx_strand_id
1 'polypeptide(L)'
;MKKLLITALFAFCLSVPSEASFVIVDYQGDTVVHQQNIERNLIINSDDGNVYNIAVRPLDDAVRSSDGKVSIPLNNLYINNTCEDVYLRYNEYSNIFNALTMGGVAKNMVAKIRDFGMIPAGTYSINFEVQATDVETDQIASTTTFNLQFIVPTMQEISLHGEVPRITVGASDAFNKNKKVTNETSPLVYINSNCDWELSVNADNFGEKAGNYYVRTVTASSNVGERLQERVLLQEGKEIILARGKAPANNEYVSVEYSVETKDGKFIPAGNYDNKVRYILREAG
;
A
#
# COMPACT_ATOMS: atom_id res chain seq x y z
N MET A 1 67.17 -63.56 -3.75
CA MET A 1 66.99 -62.22 -3.13
C MET A 1 65.71 -61.59 -3.66
N LYS A 2 64.60 -61.67 -2.93
CA LYS A 2 63.30 -61.03 -3.28
C LYS A 2 63.20 -59.71 -2.53
N LYS A 3 63.16 -58.61 -3.26
CA LYS A 3 62.97 -57.30 -2.67
C LYS A 3 61.49 -57.14 -2.41
N LEU A 4 61.12 -56.93 -1.12
CA LEU A 4 59.82 -56.63 -0.66
C LEU A 4 59.60 -55.08 -0.86
N LEU A 5 58.72 -54.72 -1.72
CA LEU A 5 58.31 -53.30 -1.90
C LEU A 5 57.14 -53.02 -0.95
N ILE A 6 57.39 -52.27 0.11
CA ILE A 6 56.35 -51.82 1.02
C ILE A 6 55.76 -50.50 0.42
N THR A 7 54.57 -50.59 -0.15
CA THR A 7 53.79 -49.40 -0.58
C THR A 7 53.04 -48.93 0.63
N ALA A 8 53.50 -47.82 1.22
CA ALA A 8 52.72 -47.08 2.24
C ALA A 8 51.55 -46.37 1.56
N LEU A 9 50.35 -46.87 1.80
CA LEU A 9 49.09 -46.21 1.39
C LEU A 9 48.82 -45.08 2.39
N PHE A 10 49.18 -43.88 2.05
CA PHE A 10 48.67 -42.64 2.75
C PHE A 10 47.19 -42.53 2.44
N ALA A 11 46.35 -42.98 3.38
CA ALA A 11 44.95 -42.59 3.37
C ALA A 11 44.85 -41.10 3.73
N PHE A 12 44.76 -40.27 2.72
CA PHE A 12 44.26 -38.91 2.91
C PHE A 12 42.79 -39.05 3.31
N CYS A 13 42.51 -38.92 4.61
CA CYS A 13 41.18 -38.56 5.06
C CYS A 13 40.93 -37.13 4.53
N LEU A 14 40.34 -37.04 3.36
CA LEU A 14 39.62 -35.86 2.97
C LEU A 14 38.46 -35.76 3.96
N SER A 15 38.61 -34.93 4.99
CA SER A 15 37.46 -34.41 5.73
C SER A 15 36.61 -33.72 4.69
N VAL A 16 35.57 -34.40 4.24
CA VAL A 16 34.45 -33.73 3.54
C VAL A 16 34.03 -32.64 4.52
N PRO A 17 34.09 -31.36 4.14
CA PRO A 17 33.53 -30.34 4.99
C PRO A 17 32.09 -30.78 5.27
N SER A 18 31.73 -30.95 6.52
CA SER A 18 30.34 -31.15 6.89
C SER A 18 29.58 -30.06 6.20
N GLU A 19 28.58 -30.42 5.43
CA GLU A 19 27.68 -29.41 4.81
C GLU A 19 27.31 -28.42 5.91
N ALA A 20 27.69 -27.17 5.70
CA ALA A 20 27.48 -26.16 6.69
C ALA A 20 25.97 -26.10 6.95
N SER A 21 25.56 -26.24 8.21
CA SER A 21 24.17 -26.08 8.61
C SER A 21 23.61 -24.77 8.07
N PHE A 22 22.59 -24.84 7.28
CA PHE A 22 21.98 -23.64 6.70
C PHE A 22 20.89 -23.14 7.63
N VAL A 23 21.03 -21.91 8.07
CA VAL A 23 19.92 -21.17 8.64
C VAL A 23 19.10 -20.65 7.47
N ILE A 24 17.85 -21.09 7.40
CA ILE A 24 16.90 -20.67 6.37
C ILE A 24 15.94 -19.67 6.97
N VAL A 25 15.79 -18.54 6.32
CA VAL A 25 14.72 -17.58 6.61
C VAL A 25 13.69 -17.66 5.49
N ASP A 26 12.44 -17.84 5.86
CA ASP A 26 11.33 -17.96 4.91
C ASP A 26 10.12 -17.14 5.36
N TYR A 27 9.17 -16.94 4.46
CA TYR A 27 7.95 -16.21 4.72
C TYR A 27 6.87 -17.09 5.34
N GLN A 28 6.11 -16.52 6.26
CA GLN A 28 4.91 -17.14 6.81
C GLN A 28 3.70 -16.26 6.53
N GLY A 29 2.90 -16.63 5.52
CA GLY A 29 1.71 -15.89 5.11
C GLY A 29 2.01 -14.62 4.30
N ASP A 30 1.01 -13.77 4.16
CA ASP A 30 1.05 -12.54 3.38
C ASP A 30 1.54 -11.34 4.18
N THR A 31 1.85 -10.24 3.48
CA THR A 31 2.06 -8.93 4.10
C THR A 31 0.75 -8.43 4.69
N VAL A 32 0.79 -8.01 5.95
CA VAL A 32 -0.37 -7.43 6.64
C VAL A 32 -0.15 -5.92 6.73
N VAL A 33 -1.13 -5.15 6.25
CA VAL A 33 -1.08 -3.69 6.27
C VAL A 33 -2.18 -3.16 7.17
N HIS A 34 -1.81 -2.40 8.20
CA HIS A 34 -2.70 -1.76 9.15
C HIS A 34 -2.39 -0.27 9.22
N GLN A 35 -3.24 0.57 8.63
CA GLN A 35 -3.05 2.04 8.64
C GLN A 35 -1.62 2.45 8.24
N GLN A 36 -0.77 2.79 9.23
CA GLN A 36 0.62 3.22 9.04
C GLN A 36 1.64 2.12 9.38
N ASN A 37 1.21 0.88 9.52
CA ASN A 37 2.07 -0.25 9.87
C ASN A 37 1.99 -1.33 8.81
N ILE A 38 3.14 -1.85 8.42
CA ILE A 38 3.26 -3.02 7.54
C ILE A 38 3.99 -4.09 8.31
N GLU A 39 3.44 -5.30 8.30
CA GLU A 39 4.01 -6.45 8.98
C GLU A 39 4.21 -7.61 8.01
N ARG A 40 5.33 -8.31 8.14
CA ARG A 40 5.65 -9.52 7.41
C ARG A 40 6.11 -10.58 8.39
N ASN A 41 5.36 -11.67 8.49
CA ASN A 41 5.75 -12.81 9.30
C ASN A 41 6.86 -13.59 8.59
N LEU A 42 7.87 -13.94 9.35
CA LEU A 42 9.03 -14.71 8.92
C LEU A 42 9.23 -15.88 9.86
N ILE A 43 9.78 -16.94 9.34
CA ILE A 43 10.27 -18.07 10.12
C ILE A 43 11.77 -18.24 9.89
N ILE A 44 12.46 -18.57 10.96
CA ILE A 44 13.85 -18.97 10.89
C ILE A 44 13.96 -20.43 11.32
N ASN A 45 14.68 -21.22 10.57
CA ASN A 45 14.87 -22.66 10.81
C ASN A 45 16.30 -23.06 10.56
N SER A 46 16.73 -24.16 11.20
CA SER A 46 17.97 -24.84 10.96
C SER A 46 17.71 -26.37 10.91
N ASP A 47 18.48 -27.06 10.15
CA ASP A 47 18.41 -28.51 9.97
C ASP A 47 19.12 -29.29 11.07
N ASP A 48 19.86 -28.62 11.96
CA ASP A 48 20.59 -29.23 13.06
C ASP A 48 20.01 -28.89 14.44
N GLY A 49 20.47 -29.61 15.46
CA GLY A 49 20.04 -29.43 16.86
C GLY A 49 20.91 -28.47 17.67
N ASN A 50 21.80 -27.73 17.03
CA ASN A 50 22.72 -26.81 17.72
C ASN A 50 22.06 -25.55 18.21
N VAL A 51 22.74 -24.80 19.05
CA VAL A 51 22.29 -23.55 19.64
C VAL A 51 23.05 -22.40 18.99
N TYR A 52 22.30 -21.44 18.43
CA TYR A 52 22.87 -20.30 17.70
C TYR A 52 22.48 -18.96 18.28
N ASN A 53 23.40 -18.00 18.19
CA ASN A 53 23.09 -16.59 18.20
C ASN A 53 22.79 -16.19 16.76
N ILE A 54 21.63 -15.56 16.52
CA ILE A 54 21.21 -15.11 15.19
C ILE A 54 21.25 -13.61 15.13
N ALA A 55 22.02 -13.07 14.21
CA ALA A 55 22.13 -11.65 13.94
C ALA A 55 21.76 -11.34 12.49
N VAL A 56 21.21 -10.16 12.26
CA VAL A 56 20.91 -9.66 10.92
C VAL A 56 21.62 -8.34 10.66
N ARG A 57 22.02 -8.14 9.42
CA ARG A 57 22.68 -6.93 8.93
C ARG A 57 21.97 -6.46 7.66
N PRO A 58 21.34 -5.26 7.63
CA PRO A 58 20.84 -4.68 6.40
C PRO A 58 21.98 -4.40 5.42
N LEU A 59 21.84 -4.84 4.18
CA LEU A 59 22.79 -4.59 3.10
C LEU A 59 22.40 -3.33 2.29
N ASP A 60 21.17 -2.88 2.46
CA ASP A 60 20.64 -1.64 1.88
C ASP A 60 20.38 -0.60 2.99
N ASP A 61 20.49 0.67 2.68
CA ASP A 61 20.29 1.79 3.60
C ASP A 61 18.82 2.17 3.81
N ALA A 62 17.92 1.56 3.03
CA ALA A 62 16.48 1.80 3.07
C ALA A 62 15.69 0.63 2.45
N VAL A 63 14.42 0.51 2.82
CA VAL A 63 13.45 -0.32 2.10
C VAL A 63 12.99 0.44 0.87
N ARG A 64 13.09 -0.16 -0.32
CA ARG A 64 12.79 0.52 -1.60
C ARG A 64 11.65 -0.13 -2.35
N SER A 65 10.83 0.70 -3.01
CA SER A 65 9.87 0.21 -3.98
C SER A 65 10.56 -0.43 -5.18
N SER A 66 9.92 -1.38 -5.83
CA SER A 66 10.46 -2.10 -6.99
C SER A 66 10.82 -1.18 -8.17
N ASP A 67 10.16 -0.02 -8.29
CA ASP A 67 10.45 1.01 -9.30
C ASP A 67 11.49 2.04 -8.82
N GLY A 68 11.98 1.92 -7.59
CA GLY A 68 13.00 2.78 -7.00
C GLY A 68 12.54 4.20 -6.63
N LYS A 69 11.26 4.54 -6.82
CA LYS A 69 10.76 5.91 -6.58
C LYS A 69 10.50 6.22 -5.10
N VAL A 70 10.18 5.19 -4.31
CA VAL A 70 9.86 5.35 -2.89
C VAL A 70 10.93 4.67 -2.05
N SER A 71 11.37 5.35 -1.02
CA SER A 71 12.40 4.89 -0.09
C SER A 71 11.92 5.11 1.34
N ILE A 72 11.88 4.06 2.14
CA ILE A 72 11.51 4.09 3.55
C ILE A 72 12.79 3.93 4.36
N PRO A 73 13.15 4.89 5.22
CA PRO A 73 14.36 4.84 6.01
C PRO A 73 14.40 3.64 6.96
N LEU A 74 15.59 3.11 7.27
CA LEU A 74 15.77 1.97 8.17
C LEU A 74 15.29 2.23 9.61
N ASN A 75 15.25 3.48 10.07
CA ASN A 75 14.74 3.80 11.40
C ASN A 75 13.23 3.49 11.58
N ASN A 76 12.53 3.24 10.49
CA ASN A 76 11.12 2.80 10.48
C ASN A 76 10.99 1.27 10.43
N LEU A 77 12.10 0.56 10.19
CA LEU A 77 12.12 -0.90 10.06
C LEU A 77 12.75 -1.54 11.31
N TYR A 78 12.08 -2.52 11.86
CA TYR A 78 12.60 -3.35 12.94
C TYR A 78 12.10 -4.78 12.82
N ILE A 79 12.79 -5.69 13.51
CA ILE A 79 12.41 -7.09 13.61
C ILE A 79 11.96 -7.37 15.05
N ASN A 80 10.75 -7.88 15.20
CA ASN A 80 10.22 -8.37 16.47
C ASN A 80 10.47 -9.88 16.57
N ASN A 81 11.18 -10.30 17.62
CA ASN A 81 11.50 -11.69 17.88
C ASN A 81 10.57 -12.38 18.89
N THR A 82 9.35 -11.83 19.07
CA THR A 82 8.34 -12.22 20.08
C THR A 82 8.60 -11.67 21.50
N CYS A 83 9.79 -11.20 21.80
CA CYS A 83 10.15 -10.64 23.12
C CYS A 83 10.35 -9.11 23.05
N GLU A 84 11.01 -8.66 22.00
CA GLU A 84 11.39 -7.26 21.82
C GLU A 84 11.42 -6.84 20.36
N ASP A 85 11.39 -5.53 20.13
CA ASP A 85 11.60 -4.91 18.83
C ASP A 85 13.07 -4.55 18.68
N VAL A 86 13.74 -5.18 17.72
CA VAL A 86 15.13 -4.93 17.39
C VAL A 86 15.21 -3.94 16.22
N TYR A 87 15.72 -2.75 16.50
CA TYR A 87 15.96 -1.73 15.49
C TYR A 87 17.21 -2.04 14.68
N LEU A 88 17.13 -1.80 13.38
CA LEU A 88 18.19 -2.14 12.44
C LEU A 88 18.99 -0.89 12.04
N ARG A 89 20.30 -1.07 11.84
CA ARG A 89 21.20 -0.03 11.34
C ARG A 89 21.93 -0.51 10.10
N TYR A 90 22.07 0.38 9.15
CA TYR A 90 22.75 0.06 7.89
C TYR A 90 24.14 -0.51 8.14
N ASN A 91 24.40 -1.67 7.54
CA ASN A 91 25.68 -2.38 7.58
C ASN A 91 26.19 -2.76 8.99
N GLU A 92 25.31 -2.78 10.01
CA GLU A 92 25.62 -3.24 11.35
C GLU A 92 24.82 -4.52 11.69
N TYR A 93 25.46 -5.49 12.36
CA TYR A 93 24.75 -6.64 12.87
C TYR A 93 23.95 -6.29 14.11
N SER A 94 22.69 -6.69 14.11
CA SER A 94 21.79 -6.62 15.25
C SER A 94 21.39 -8.03 15.66
N ASN A 95 21.59 -8.39 16.92
CA ASN A 95 21.18 -9.70 17.43
C ASN A 95 19.67 -9.79 17.50
N ILE A 96 19.11 -10.80 16.84
CA ILE A 96 17.66 -11.07 16.86
C ILE A 96 17.34 -12.17 17.87
N PHE A 97 18.16 -13.20 17.94
CA PHE A 97 18.01 -14.27 18.92
C PHE A 97 19.33 -14.55 19.60
N ASN A 98 19.31 -14.73 20.93
CA ASN A 98 20.42 -15.19 21.71
C ASN A 98 20.14 -16.63 22.16
N ALA A 99 21.10 -17.52 21.97
CA ALA A 99 21.04 -18.92 22.38
C ALA A 99 19.75 -19.64 21.90
N LEU A 100 19.43 -19.50 20.61
CA LEU A 100 18.27 -20.10 20.00
C LEU A 100 18.55 -21.57 19.70
N THR A 101 17.82 -22.48 20.36
CA THR A 101 17.83 -23.91 20.02
C THR A 101 16.90 -24.15 18.84
N MET A 102 17.43 -24.60 17.73
CA MET A 102 16.68 -24.69 16.48
C MET A 102 16.09 -26.11 16.25
N GLY A 103 16.74 -27.15 16.58
CA GLY A 103 16.28 -28.57 16.69
C GLY A 103 15.05 -28.98 15.88
N GLY A 104 14.91 -28.56 14.61
CA GLY A 104 13.76 -28.87 13.77
C GLY A 104 12.48 -28.08 14.08
N VAL A 105 12.53 -27.09 14.98
CA VAL A 105 11.39 -26.22 15.30
C VAL A 105 11.65 -24.83 14.77
N ALA A 106 10.90 -24.44 13.74
CA ALA A 106 10.94 -23.09 13.20
C ALA A 106 10.57 -22.05 14.28
N LYS A 107 11.28 -20.93 14.32
CA LYS A 107 10.98 -19.81 15.21
C LYS A 107 10.41 -18.65 14.42
N ASN A 108 9.40 -18.04 15.00
CA ASN A 108 8.69 -16.91 14.38
C ASN A 108 9.40 -15.60 14.72
N MET A 109 9.46 -14.73 13.74
CA MET A 109 9.79 -13.32 13.88
C MET A 109 8.90 -12.49 12.96
N VAL A 110 8.77 -11.21 13.24
CA VAL A 110 7.94 -10.31 12.43
C VAL A 110 8.79 -9.10 12.03
N ALA A 111 8.97 -8.93 10.74
CA ALA A 111 9.52 -7.69 10.21
C ALA A 111 8.41 -6.65 10.14
N LYS A 112 8.66 -5.45 10.68
CA LYS A 112 7.66 -4.39 10.80
C LYS A 112 8.21 -3.07 10.29
N ILE A 113 7.39 -2.36 9.53
CA ILE A 113 7.63 -0.96 9.16
C ILE A 113 6.55 -0.13 9.82
N ARG A 114 6.94 0.92 10.55
CA ARG A 114 6.03 1.82 11.28
C ARG A 114 6.32 3.28 10.96
N ASP A 115 5.32 4.14 11.23
CA ASP A 115 5.45 5.60 11.23
C ASP A 115 5.99 6.20 9.92
N PHE A 116 5.61 5.61 8.79
CA PHE A 116 6.07 6.07 7.47
C PHE A 116 5.01 6.84 6.67
N GLY A 117 3.79 6.99 7.22
CA GLY A 117 2.66 7.60 6.53
C GLY A 117 2.00 6.66 5.50
N MET A 118 1.26 7.23 4.56
CA MET A 118 0.68 6.46 3.46
C MET A 118 1.72 6.28 2.36
N ILE A 119 2.02 5.04 2.01
CA ILE A 119 2.92 4.71 0.90
C ILE A 119 2.13 4.16 -0.30
N PRO A 120 2.61 4.37 -1.53
CA PRO A 120 2.01 3.81 -2.73
C PRO A 120 1.88 2.29 -2.67
N ALA A 121 0.85 1.76 -3.33
CA ALA A 121 0.70 0.33 -3.53
C ALA A 121 1.88 -0.21 -4.36
N GLY A 122 2.32 -1.43 -4.06
CA GLY A 122 3.42 -2.05 -4.77
C GLY A 122 4.27 -2.98 -3.91
N THR A 123 5.36 -3.47 -4.49
CA THR A 123 6.32 -4.31 -3.80
C THR A 123 7.49 -3.48 -3.33
N TYR A 124 7.83 -3.66 -2.06
CA TYR A 124 8.96 -3.02 -1.38
C TYR A 124 9.92 -4.09 -0.92
N SER A 125 11.22 -3.85 -1.03
CA SER A 125 12.21 -4.85 -0.62
C SER A 125 13.44 -4.24 0.01
N ILE A 126 14.15 -5.08 0.77
CA ILE A 126 15.45 -4.79 1.36
C ILE A 126 16.22 -6.10 1.50
N ASN A 127 17.54 -6.05 1.25
CA ASN A 127 18.41 -7.19 1.40
C ASN A 127 19.04 -7.21 2.80
N PHE A 128 19.07 -8.41 3.38
CA PHE A 128 19.73 -8.68 4.63
C PHE A 128 20.78 -9.76 4.46
N GLU A 129 21.80 -9.68 5.29
CA GLU A 129 22.65 -10.80 5.63
C GLU A 129 22.23 -11.32 7.00
N VAL A 130 22.03 -12.64 7.09
CA VAL A 130 21.68 -13.35 8.32
C VAL A 130 22.89 -14.20 8.72
N GLN A 131 23.39 -14.01 9.92
CA GLN A 131 24.53 -14.74 10.47
C GLN A 131 24.07 -15.58 11.67
N ALA A 132 24.47 -16.86 11.65
CA ALA A 132 24.34 -17.76 12.78
C ALA A 132 25.73 -18.01 13.38
N THR A 133 25.87 -17.72 14.67
CA THR A 133 27.10 -17.99 15.42
C THR A 133 26.82 -19.10 16.44
N ASP A 134 27.57 -20.15 16.40
CA ASP A 134 27.45 -21.27 17.34
C ASP A 134 27.81 -20.79 18.74
N VAL A 135 26.96 -21.10 19.72
CA VAL A 135 27.10 -20.60 21.10
C VAL A 135 28.24 -21.29 21.86
N GLU A 136 28.53 -22.54 21.55
CA GLU A 136 29.56 -23.33 22.24
C GLU A 136 30.96 -22.97 21.75
N THR A 137 31.11 -22.76 20.46
CA THR A 137 32.41 -22.52 19.83
C THR A 137 32.72 -21.05 19.54
N ASP A 138 31.72 -20.19 19.61
CA ASP A 138 31.78 -18.77 19.20
C ASP A 138 32.27 -18.59 17.75
N GLN A 139 32.00 -19.57 16.90
CA GLN A 139 32.38 -19.56 15.49
C GLN A 139 31.14 -19.27 14.63
N ILE A 140 31.35 -18.57 13.52
CA ILE A 140 30.31 -18.37 12.52
C ILE A 140 30.03 -19.74 11.86
N ALA A 141 28.85 -20.27 12.11
CA ALA A 141 28.39 -21.52 11.54
C ALA A 141 27.82 -21.33 10.12
N SER A 142 27.09 -20.25 9.91
CA SER A 142 26.43 -19.95 8.64
C SER A 142 26.27 -18.45 8.42
N THR A 143 26.37 -18.05 7.15
CA THR A 143 26.01 -16.71 6.68
C THR A 143 25.20 -16.85 5.39
N THR A 144 24.01 -16.28 5.36
CA THR A 144 23.12 -16.32 4.19
C THR A 144 22.54 -14.94 3.90
N THR A 145 22.15 -14.70 2.65
CA THR A 145 21.45 -13.48 2.26
C THR A 145 19.97 -13.77 2.11
N PHE A 146 19.15 -12.82 2.53
CA PHE A 146 17.70 -12.89 2.45
C PHE A 146 17.14 -11.58 1.93
N ASN A 147 16.29 -11.64 0.91
CA ASN A 147 15.58 -10.49 0.39
C ASN A 147 14.20 -10.38 1.05
N LEU A 148 14.04 -9.46 1.99
CA LEU A 148 12.77 -9.20 2.65
C LEU A 148 11.88 -8.38 1.74
N GLN A 149 10.68 -8.89 1.45
CA GLN A 149 9.69 -8.24 0.61
C GLN A 149 8.40 -7.96 1.38
N PHE A 150 7.86 -6.77 1.16
CA PHE A 150 6.54 -6.35 1.60
C PHE A 150 5.68 -6.04 0.38
N ILE A 151 4.47 -6.59 0.35
CA ILE A 151 3.49 -6.31 -0.71
C ILE A 151 2.42 -5.40 -0.11
N VAL A 152 2.40 -4.15 -0.54
CA VAL A 152 1.39 -3.17 -0.12
C VAL A 152 0.24 -3.20 -1.12
N PRO A 153 -0.94 -3.67 -0.72
CA PRO A 153 -2.09 -3.73 -1.61
C PRO A 153 -2.61 -2.34 -1.95
N THR A 154 -3.38 -2.24 -3.02
CA THR A 154 -4.16 -1.05 -3.33
C THR A 154 -5.20 -0.81 -2.23
N MET A 155 -5.21 0.41 -1.69
CA MET A 155 -6.17 0.87 -0.68
C MET A 155 -6.77 2.19 -1.15
N GLN A 156 -8.08 2.21 -1.24
CA GLN A 156 -8.84 3.39 -1.65
C GLN A 156 -10.05 3.57 -0.75
N GLU A 157 -10.29 4.80 -0.34
CA GLU A 157 -11.44 5.17 0.46
C GLU A 157 -12.00 6.49 -0.04
N ILE A 158 -13.33 6.59 -0.05
CA ILE A 158 -14.07 7.79 -0.38
C ILE A 158 -15.01 8.13 0.77
N SER A 159 -15.05 9.39 1.16
CA SER A 159 -16.01 9.90 2.14
C SER A 159 -16.67 11.19 1.66
N LEU A 160 -17.92 11.36 2.02
CA LEU A 160 -18.69 12.55 1.68
C LEU A 160 -18.85 13.43 2.91
N HIS A 161 -18.52 14.69 2.78
CA HIS A 161 -18.67 15.68 3.85
C HIS A 161 -19.52 16.85 3.37
N GLY A 162 -20.28 17.42 4.30
CA GLY A 162 -21.20 18.52 4.05
C GLY A 162 -22.65 18.07 3.96
N GLU A 163 -23.50 19.01 3.63
CA GLU A 163 -24.93 18.75 3.47
C GLU A 163 -25.23 18.09 2.11
N VAL A 164 -26.31 17.34 2.07
CA VAL A 164 -26.82 16.79 0.80
C VAL A 164 -27.14 17.97 -0.13
N PRO A 165 -26.56 18.01 -1.34
CA PRO A 165 -26.80 19.12 -2.25
C PRO A 165 -28.27 19.18 -2.66
N ARG A 166 -28.88 20.34 -2.50
CA ARG A 166 -30.27 20.58 -2.88
C ARG A 166 -30.33 21.57 -4.05
N ILE A 167 -31.18 21.29 -5.02
CA ILE A 167 -31.52 22.21 -6.08
C ILE A 167 -33.01 22.58 -5.92
N THR A 168 -33.25 23.80 -5.52
CA THR A 168 -34.63 24.34 -5.38
C THR A 168 -34.90 25.30 -6.51
N VAL A 169 -35.88 25.01 -7.37
CA VAL A 169 -36.32 25.92 -8.41
C VAL A 169 -37.48 26.76 -7.87
N GLY A 170 -37.18 28.00 -7.60
CA GLY A 170 -38.22 28.98 -7.13
C GLY A 170 -39.22 29.36 -8.22
N ALA A 171 -40.34 29.95 -7.84
CA ALA A 171 -41.35 30.39 -8.79
C ALA A 171 -40.79 31.41 -9.81
N SER A 172 -39.93 32.34 -9.36
CA SER A 172 -39.25 33.30 -10.25
C SER A 172 -38.32 32.63 -11.27
N ASP A 173 -37.69 31.53 -10.89
CA ASP A 173 -36.78 30.76 -11.76
C ASP A 173 -37.59 29.99 -12.81
N ALA A 174 -38.73 29.43 -12.42
CA ALA A 174 -39.62 28.69 -13.28
C ALA A 174 -40.17 29.51 -14.47
N PHE A 175 -40.25 30.83 -14.35
CA PHE A 175 -40.68 31.72 -15.42
C PHE A 175 -39.57 32.21 -16.35
N ASN A 176 -38.31 31.81 -16.08
CA ASN A 176 -37.16 32.20 -16.89
C ASN A 176 -36.69 31.07 -17.80
N LYS A 177 -36.91 31.19 -19.10
CA LYS A 177 -36.58 30.14 -20.08
C LYS A 177 -35.10 29.80 -20.20
N ASN A 178 -34.22 30.67 -19.75
CA ASN A 178 -32.78 30.50 -19.87
C ASN A 178 -32.09 30.41 -18.51
N LYS A 179 -32.84 30.09 -17.45
CA LYS A 179 -32.30 30.05 -16.11
C LYS A 179 -31.55 28.75 -15.87
N LYS A 180 -30.38 28.91 -15.28
CA LYS A 180 -29.60 27.86 -14.64
C LYS A 180 -29.79 27.99 -13.14
N VAL A 181 -30.15 26.90 -12.48
CA VAL A 181 -30.22 26.82 -11.03
C VAL A 181 -29.15 25.85 -10.56
N THR A 182 -28.31 26.29 -9.62
CA THR A 182 -27.25 25.46 -9.02
C THR A 182 -27.64 25.03 -7.62
N ASN A 183 -27.01 23.98 -7.13
CA ASN A 183 -27.13 23.57 -5.72
C ASN A 183 -26.63 24.69 -4.79
N GLU A 184 -27.26 24.81 -3.64
CA GLU A 184 -26.96 25.84 -2.62
C GLU A 184 -25.60 25.55 -1.94
N THR A 185 -25.31 24.29 -1.69
CA THR A 185 -24.08 23.82 -1.06
C THR A 185 -23.40 22.77 -1.93
N SER A 186 -22.11 22.93 -2.18
CA SER A 186 -21.34 21.95 -2.95
C SER A 186 -20.79 20.87 -2.03
N PRO A 187 -21.14 19.59 -2.24
CA PRO A 187 -20.58 18.50 -1.45
C PRO A 187 -19.08 18.42 -1.65
N LEU A 188 -18.37 18.08 -0.56
CA LEU A 188 -16.95 17.76 -0.58
C LEU A 188 -16.79 16.24 -0.59
N VAL A 189 -16.10 15.76 -1.60
CA VAL A 189 -15.74 14.36 -1.75
C VAL A 189 -14.29 14.22 -1.34
N TYR A 190 -14.03 13.56 -0.21
CA TYR A 190 -12.69 13.30 0.28
C TYR A 190 -12.20 11.95 -0.21
N ILE A 191 -10.92 11.90 -0.52
CA ILE A 191 -10.26 10.75 -1.15
C ILE A 191 -9.01 10.41 -0.36
N ASN A 192 -8.91 9.14 0.04
CA ASN A 192 -7.69 8.51 0.51
C ASN A 192 -7.31 7.41 -0.49
N SER A 193 -6.10 7.44 -1.03
CA SER A 193 -5.65 6.45 -2.01
C SER A 193 -4.14 6.29 -1.97
N ASN A 194 -3.67 5.07 -1.95
CA ASN A 194 -2.25 4.75 -2.09
C ASN A 194 -1.85 4.34 -3.51
N CYS A 195 -2.74 4.47 -4.46
CA CYS A 195 -2.47 4.35 -5.90
C CYS A 195 -2.99 5.59 -6.64
N ASP A 196 -2.56 5.78 -7.88
CA ASP A 196 -3.13 6.79 -8.76
C ASP A 196 -4.63 6.56 -8.90
N TRP A 197 -5.42 7.62 -8.87
CA TRP A 197 -6.86 7.50 -8.73
C TRP A 197 -7.66 8.35 -9.71
N GLU A 198 -8.86 7.88 -9.99
CA GLU A 198 -9.88 8.55 -10.77
C GLU A 198 -11.19 8.57 -9.98
N LEU A 199 -11.73 9.77 -9.76
CA LEU A 199 -13.05 9.99 -9.18
C LEU A 199 -14.04 10.26 -10.29
N SER A 200 -15.12 9.50 -10.32
CA SER A 200 -16.21 9.71 -11.24
C SER A 200 -17.56 9.78 -10.54
N VAL A 201 -18.56 10.26 -11.27
CA VAL A 201 -19.95 10.27 -10.84
C VAL A 201 -20.81 9.54 -11.86
N ASN A 202 -21.76 8.76 -11.37
CA ASN A 202 -22.82 8.15 -12.14
C ASN A 202 -24.16 8.58 -11.56
N ALA A 203 -25.08 8.94 -12.40
CA ALA A 203 -26.42 9.34 -11.99
C ALA A 203 -27.43 8.24 -12.36
N ASP A 204 -28.22 7.88 -11.38
CA ASP A 204 -29.38 7.02 -11.61
C ASP A 204 -30.55 7.90 -12.11
N ASN A 205 -31.56 7.28 -12.59
CA ASN A 205 -32.78 7.83 -13.17
C ASN A 205 -33.13 9.29 -12.78
N PHE A 206 -33.15 10.20 -13.76
CA PHE A 206 -33.49 11.61 -13.55
C PHE A 206 -35.01 11.87 -13.46
N GLY A 207 -35.84 10.86 -13.61
CA GLY A 207 -37.27 11.00 -13.69
C GLY A 207 -37.71 11.78 -14.92
N GLU A 208 -39.03 11.91 -15.13
CA GLU A 208 -39.61 12.63 -16.28
C GLU A 208 -39.57 14.16 -16.14
N LYS A 209 -38.90 14.71 -15.12
CA LYS A 209 -38.88 16.17 -14.87
C LYS A 209 -38.11 16.91 -15.97
N ALA A 210 -38.69 17.95 -16.44
CA ALA A 210 -38.21 18.75 -17.56
C ALA A 210 -36.94 19.54 -17.19
N GLY A 211 -35.77 19.03 -17.51
CA GLY A 211 -34.52 19.76 -17.31
C GLY A 211 -33.32 18.96 -17.77
N ASN A 212 -32.28 19.65 -18.12
CA ASN A 212 -30.94 19.07 -18.31
C ASN A 212 -30.15 19.26 -17.02
N TYR A 213 -29.58 18.16 -16.53
CA TYR A 213 -28.76 18.18 -15.33
C TYR A 213 -27.28 18.16 -15.71
N TYR A 214 -26.50 18.99 -15.05
CA TYR A 214 -25.08 19.13 -15.31
C TYR A 214 -24.29 18.96 -14.04
N VAL A 215 -23.04 18.54 -14.20
CA VAL A 215 -22.05 18.43 -13.13
C VAL A 215 -20.75 19.10 -13.55
N ARG A 216 -20.04 19.70 -12.57
CA ARG A 216 -18.66 20.15 -12.70
C ARG A 216 -17.95 20.11 -11.36
N THR A 217 -16.64 20.24 -11.38
CA THR A 217 -15.81 20.44 -10.21
C THR A 217 -15.59 21.94 -10.00
N VAL A 218 -15.83 22.43 -8.77
CA VAL A 218 -15.66 23.85 -8.43
C VAL A 218 -14.28 24.11 -7.88
N THR A 219 -13.94 23.39 -6.80
CA THR A 219 -12.62 23.46 -6.15
C THR A 219 -12.09 22.06 -5.87
N ALA A 220 -10.80 21.97 -5.70
CA ALA A 220 -10.12 20.73 -5.30
C ALA A 220 -8.86 21.08 -4.53
N SER A 221 -8.35 20.14 -3.75
CA SER A 221 -7.05 20.27 -3.12
C SER A 221 -5.92 20.41 -4.15
N SER A 222 -4.77 20.93 -3.74
CA SER A 222 -3.66 21.26 -4.63
C SER A 222 -3.04 20.04 -5.33
N ASN A 223 -3.16 18.85 -4.75
CA ASN A 223 -2.59 17.60 -5.27
C ASN A 223 -3.50 16.87 -6.28
N VAL A 224 -4.73 17.39 -6.49
CA VAL A 224 -5.60 16.91 -7.57
C VAL A 224 -5.04 17.40 -8.90
N GLY A 225 -4.58 16.49 -9.75
CA GLY A 225 -3.90 16.82 -11.00
C GLY A 225 -4.86 17.32 -12.08
N GLU A 226 -5.92 16.58 -12.35
CA GLU A 226 -6.93 16.91 -13.33
C GLU A 226 -8.31 17.04 -12.68
N ARG A 227 -9.13 17.97 -13.15
CA ARG A 227 -10.50 18.16 -12.69
C ARG A 227 -11.42 18.63 -13.81
N LEU A 228 -12.68 18.23 -13.71
CA LEU A 228 -13.72 18.64 -14.64
C LEU A 228 -14.14 20.09 -14.38
N GLN A 229 -13.54 21.04 -15.07
CA GLN A 229 -13.84 22.47 -14.91
C GLN A 229 -15.11 22.89 -15.65
N GLU A 230 -15.33 22.31 -16.83
CA GLU A 230 -16.51 22.60 -17.63
C GLU A 230 -17.71 21.77 -17.17
N ARG A 231 -18.91 22.32 -17.40
CA ARG A 231 -20.13 21.59 -17.10
C ARG A 231 -20.40 20.50 -18.12
N VAL A 232 -20.61 19.30 -17.66
CA VAL A 232 -20.96 18.15 -18.49
C VAL A 232 -22.36 17.68 -18.16
N LEU A 233 -23.13 17.39 -19.22
CA LEU A 233 -24.50 16.88 -19.10
C LEU A 233 -24.48 15.49 -18.47
N LEU A 234 -25.19 15.36 -17.35
CA LEU A 234 -25.45 14.07 -16.73
C LEU A 234 -26.44 13.29 -17.57
N GLN A 235 -26.09 12.04 -17.87
CA GLN A 235 -26.93 11.09 -18.57
C GLN A 235 -27.09 9.85 -17.68
N GLU A 236 -28.29 9.31 -17.67
CA GLU A 236 -28.59 8.11 -16.91
C GLU A 236 -27.64 6.96 -17.27
N GLY A 237 -27.05 6.33 -16.23
CA GLY A 237 -26.14 5.21 -16.39
C GLY A 237 -24.77 5.58 -16.99
N LYS A 238 -24.53 6.82 -17.39
CA LYS A 238 -23.25 7.27 -17.93
C LYS A 238 -22.35 7.79 -16.82
N GLU A 239 -21.15 7.24 -16.77
CA GLU A 239 -20.11 7.69 -15.85
C GLU A 239 -19.38 8.93 -16.39
N ILE A 240 -19.17 9.93 -15.53
CA ILE A 240 -18.47 11.18 -15.83
C ILE A 240 -17.30 11.31 -14.87
N ILE A 241 -16.10 11.45 -15.41
CA ILE A 241 -14.88 11.66 -14.63
C ILE A 241 -14.89 13.09 -14.08
N LEU A 242 -14.78 13.22 -12.77
CA LEU A 242 -14.75 14.49 -12.06
C LEU A 242 -13.32 14.98 -11.80
N ALA A 243 -12.43 14.06 -11.46
CA ALA A 243 -11.06 14.40 -11.13
C ALA A 243 -10.13 13.17 -11.22
N ARG A 244 -8.83 13.43 -11.36
CA ARG A 244 -7.75 12.47 -11.27
C ARG A 244 -6.62 13.01 -10.40
N GLY A 245 -5.96 12.13 -9.69
CA GLY A 245 -4.81 12.49 -8.87
C GLY A 245 -3.80 11.36 -8.76
N LYS A 246 -2.64 11.71 -8.20
CA LYS A 246 -1.51 10.81 -7.99
C LYS A 246 -1.47 10.26 -6.56
N ALA A 247 -0.87 9.09 -6.41
CA ALA A 247 -0.55 8.51 -5.12
C ALA A 247 0.67 9.20 -4.47
N PRO A 248 0.71 9.27 -3.13
CA PRO A 248 -0.37 8.98 -2.19
C PRO A 248 -1.34 10.17 -2.06
N ALA A 249 -2.64 9.89 -1.98
CA ALA A 249 -3.67 10.87 -1.66
C ALA A 249 -4.12 10.68 -0.21
N ASN A 250 -3.97 11.72 0.61
CA ASN A 250 -4.35 11.69 2.02
C ASN A 250 -5.29 12.86 2.31
N ASN A 251 -6.57 12.56 2.48
CA ASN A 251 -7.63 13.55 2.64
C ASN A 251 -7.66 14.61 1.51
N GLU A 252 -7.34 14.20 0.28
CA GLU A 252 -7.56 15.06 -0.87
C GLU A 252 -9.05 15.25 -1.07
N TYR A 253 -9.46 16.44 -1.52
CA TYR A 253 -10.89 16.71 -1.71
C TYR A 253 -11.20 17.29 -3.08
N VAL A 254 -12.43 17.03 -3.52
CA VAL A 254 -13.04 17.60 -4.71
C VAL A 254 -14.41 18.13 -4.33
N SER A 255 -14.68 19.41 -4.64
CA SER A 255 -15.99 20.05 -4.47
C SER A 255 -16.79 19.97 -5.75
N VAL A 256 -18.01 19.49 -5.68
CA VAL A 256 -18.85 19.20 -6.85
C VAL A 256 -20.06 20.12 -6.92
N GLU A 257 -20.29 20.76 -8.06
CA GLU A 257 -21.48 21.56 -8.34
C GLU A 257 -22.42 20.79 -9.27
N TYR A 258 -23.68 20.77 -8.91
CA TYR A 258 -24.77 20.30 -9.75
C TYR A 258 -25.62 21.48 -10.19
N SER A 259 -26.18 21.40 -11.39
CA SER A 259 -27.09 22.39 -11.89
C SER A 259 -28.18 21.77 -12.76
N VAL A 260 -29.34 22.46 -12.80
CA VAL A 260 -30.43 22.15 -13.71
C VAL A 260 -30.68 23.34 -14.63
N GLU A 261 -30.91 23.07 -15.90
CA GLU A 261 -31.23 24.04 -16.92
C GLU A 261 -32.50 23.64 -17.69
N THR A 262 -33.16 24.63 -18.28
CA THR A 262 -34.30 24.36 -19.17
C THR A 262 -33.91 23.49 -20.36
N LYS A 263 -34.78 22.57 -20.72
CA LYS A 263 -34.62 21.73 -21.90
C LYS A 263 -35.50 22.30 -23.04
N ASP A 264 -34.87 22.53 -24.19
CA ASP A 264 -35.57 22.93 -25.43
C ASP A 264 -36.49 24.16 -25.26
N GLY A 265 -36.05 25.15 -24.48
CA GLY A 265 -36.81 26.36 -24.23
C GLY A 265 -38.09 26.17 -23.40
N LYS A 266 -38.27 25.01 -22.79
CA LYS A 266 -39.35 24.74 -21.82
C LYS A 266 -38.99 25.33 -20.46
N PHE A 267 -40.03 25.70 -19.70
CA PHE A 267 -39.85 26.14 -18.32
C PHE A 267 -39.51 24.94 -17.42
N ILE A 268 -38.66 25.14 -16.43
CA ILE A 268 -38.47 24.19 -15.36
C ILE A 268 -39.58 24.41 -14.34
N PRO A 269 -40.43 23.43 -14.03
CA PRO A 269 -41.46 23.61 -12.98
C PRO A 269 -40.81 23.97 -11.64
N ALA A 270 -41.47 24.87 -10.89
CA ALA A 270 -41.04 25.15 -9.53
C ALA A 270 -41.16 23.90 -8.65
N GLY A 271 -40.21 23.72 -7.76
CA GLY A 271 -40.20 22.57 -6.83
C GLY A 271 -38.80 22.06 -6.48
N ASN A 272 -38.79 21.03 -5.71
CA ASN A 272 -37.55 20.30 -5.35
C ASN A 272 -37.24 19.23 -6.40
N TYR A 273 -35.96 19.13 -6.72
CA TYR A 273 -35.44 18.18 -7.69
C TYR A 273 -34.50 17.23 -7.00
N ASP A 274 -34.97 16.02 -6.79
CA ASP A 274 -34.19 14.92 -6.16
C ASP A 274 -33.64 14.00 -7.22
N ASN A 275 -32.38 13.64 -7.04
CA ASN A 275 -31.72 12.65 -7.89
C ASN A 275 -30.70 11.87 -7.08
N LYS A 276 -30.47 10.63 -7.48
CA LYS A 276 -29.44 9.80 -6.88
C LYS A 276 -28.18 9.83 -7.75
N VAL A 277 -27.07 10.19 -7.13
CA VAL A 277 -25.75 10.13 -7.74
C VAL A 277 -24.89 9.20 -6.91
N ARG A 278 -24.02 8.44 -7.61
CA ARG A 278 -22.98 7.61 -6.99
C ARG A 278 -21.64 8.18 -7.36
N TYR A 279 -20.80 8.38 -6.36
CA TYR A 279 -19.39 8.63 -6.57
C TYR A 279 -18.66 7.30 -6.60
N ILE A 280 -17.75 7.17 -7.54
CA ILE A 280 -16.98 5.95 -7.77
C ILE A 280 -15.51 6.34 -7.80
N LEU A 281 -14.72 5.71 -6.92
CA LEU A 281 -13.27 5.87 -6.89
C LEU A 281 -12.64 4.60 -7.46
N ARG A 282 -11.72 4.77 -8.39
CA ARG A 282 -10.98 3.66 -9.04
C ARG A 282 -9.53 4.00 -9.15
N GLU A 283 -8.72 2.96 -9.31
CA GLU A 283 -7.34 3.11 -9.76
C GLU A 283 -7.32 3.71 -11.17
N ALA A 284 -6.50 4.75 -11.35
CA ALA A 284 -6.31 5.36 -12.66
C ALA A 284 -5.46 4.43 -13.53
N GLY A 285 -5.98 4.08 -14.71
CA GLY A 285 -5.30 3.22 -15.67
C GLY A 285 -4.18 3.94 -16.44
#